data_5d0150e9b23ae8630fa1a22b60383ffd
#
_entry.id   5d0150e9b23ae8630fa1a22b60383ffd
#
_cell.length_a   1.000
_cell.length_b   1.000
_cell.length_c   1.000
_cell.angle_alpha   90.00
_cell.angle_beta   90.00
_cell.angle_gamma   90.00
#
_symmetry.space_group_name_H-M   'P 1'
#
loop_
_entity.id
_entity.type
_entity.pdbx_description
1 polymer ?
#
loop_
_entity_poly.entity_id
_entity_poly.type
_entity_poly.pdbx_seq_one_letter_code
_entity_poly.pdbx_strand_id
1 'polypeptide(L)'
;MRILGKIFGFIFGLMFAGWLGAIIGLWLGHMFDRALGQNFNLGSFSSADGQSQFFVTTFAVMGHIAKAKGVVTSQEIQIASMLMDQMGLQGEARQQAQEAFRDGKRSDYPLEQELQKLVKLVRGRSDMLQMFLELQMSGVFADGIIDPVERQMIERVGRALGFSQIDLERVIARWEAEMRFQQRRQSGGHWSHRGAEGNSYSGSSSRDHYESSKQSLSDAYKLLNIEASATDQEVKRAYRRQMSQHHPDKLVSKGLPPQMLELAKKKAQEIQHAYELIKQERGMR
;
A
#
# COMPACT_ATOMS: atom_id res chain seq x y z
N MET A 1 29.67 -8.67 5.77
CA MET A 1 31.09 -8.35 5.97
C MET A 1 31.26 -6.83 5.80
N ARG A 2 31.46 -6.09 6.92
CA ARG A 2 31.47 -4.61 6.93
C ARG A 2 32.87 -4.11 7.23
N ILE A 3 33.79 -4.29 6.29
CA ILE A 3 35.21 -3.96 6.47
C ILE A 3 35.69 -3.03 5.32
N LEU A 4 34.85 -2.81 4.29
CA LEU A 4 35.22 -2.05 3.09
C LEU A 4 35.58 -0.59 3.40
N GLY A 5 34.80 0.11 4.22
CA GLY A 5 35.10 1.51 4.58
C GLY A 5 36.39 1.66 5.37
N LYS A 6 36.69 0.69 6.27
CA LYS A 6 37.96 0.64 7.01
C LYS A 6 39.17 0.41 6.10
N ILE A 7 39.04 -0.50 5.13
CA ILE A 7 40.08 -0.83 4.16
C ILE A 7 40.34 0.36 3.23
N PHE A 8 39.28 0.93 2.66
CA PHE A 8 39.41 2.12 1.80
C PHE A 8 39.96 3.34 2.56
N GLY A 9 39.45 3.59 3.79
CA GLY A 9 39.97 4.67 4.63
C GLY A 9 41.45 4.48 4.98
N PHE A 10 41.87 3.26 5.30
CA PHE A 10 43.26 2.96 5.59
C PHE A 10 44.17 3.16 4.36
N ILE A 11 43.78 2.62 3.21
CA ILE A 11 44.59 2.72 1.96
C ILE A 11 44.69 4.18 1.50
N PHE A 12 43.58 4.91 1.48
CA PHE A 12 43.55 6.30 1.08
C PHE A 12 44.34 7.20 2.04
N GLY A 13 44.18 6.96 3.35
CA GLY A 13 44.92 7.66 4.39
C GLY A 13 46.44 7.42 4.30
N LEU A 14 46.85 6.20 4.03
CA LEU A 14 48.27 5.83 3.86
C LEU A 14 48.87 6.53 2.63
N MET A 15 48.09 6.63 1.53
CA MET A 15 48.56 7.20 0.25
C MET A 15 48.77 8.70 0.32
N PHE A 16 47.94 9.45 1.11
CA PHE A 16 47.97 10.91 1.16
C PHE A 16 48.77 11.50 2.32
N ALA A 17 48.83 10.86 3.47
CA ALA A 17 49.47 11.41 4.67
C ALA A 17 50.32 10.38 5.44
N GLY A 18 50.78 9.33 4.77
CA GLY A 18 51.64 8.30 5.33
C GLY A 18 51.01 7.58 6.53
N TRP A 19 51.81 7.16 7.51
CA TRP A 19 51.35 6.37 8.64
C TRP A 19 50.28 7.06 9.53
N LEU A 20 50.41 8.37 9.73
CA LEU A 20 49.40 9.18 10.46
C LEU A 20 48.08 9.25 9.70
N GLY A 21 48.14 9.36 8.36
CA GLY A 21 46.95 9.37 7.52
C GLY A 21 46.25 7.99 7.52
N ALA A 22 46.98 6.91 7.61
CA ALA A 22 46.40 5.57 7.70
C ALA A 22 45.56 5.38 8.98
N ILE A 23 46.04 5.87 10.12
CA ILE A 23 45.30 5.84 11.40
C ILE A 23 44.04 6.69 11.35
N ILE A 24 44.12 7.93 10.82
CA ILE A 24 43.00 8.82 10.68
C ILE A 24 42.01 8.26 9.66
N GLY A 25 42.48 7.73 8.53
CA GLY A 25 41.67 7.10 7.49
C GLY A 25 40.95 5.85 8.00
N LEU A 26 41.61 5.01 8.83
CA LEU A 26 40.98 3.86 9.46
C LEU A 26 39.85 4.29 10.44
N TRP A 27 40.12 5.36 11.22
CA TRP A 27 39.13 5.90 12.17
C TRP A 27 37.94 6.55 11.45
N LEU A 28 38.18 7.35 10.41
CA LEU A 28 37.15 7.92 9.55
C LEU A 28 36.36 6.84 8.79
N GLY A 29 37.04 5.83 8.26
CA GLY A 29 36.44 4.68 7.60
C GLY A 29 35.59 3.85 8.57
N HIS A 30 36.01 3.72 9.83
CA HIS A 30 35.20 3.09 10.87
C HIS A 30 33.96 3.93 11.24
N MET A 31 34.13 5.24 11.34
CA MET A 31 33.01 6.15 11.61
C MET A 31 32.02 6.19 10.44
N PHE A 32 32.53 6.11 9.19
CA PHE A 32 31.73 6.00 7.98
C PHE A 32 30.98 4.67 7.88
N ASP A 33 31.67 3.54 8.17
CA ASP A 33 31.02 2.22 8.26
C ASP A 33 29.97 2.16 9.37
N ARG A 34 30.19 2.90 10.47
CA ARG A 34 29.23 3.00 11.59
C ARG A 34 28.05 3.93 11.23
N ALA A 35 28.30 5.06 10.57
CA ALA A 35 27.27 5.99 10.10
C ALA A 35 26.40 5.36 9.00
N LEU A 36 27.02 4.66 8.03
CA LEU A 36 26.32 3.82 7.05
C LEU A 36 25.57 2.66 7.72
N GLY A 37 26.13 2.08 8.79
CA GLY A 37 25.47 1.03 9.57
C GLY A 37 24.26 1.52 10.37
N GLN A 38 24.23 2.78 10.79
CA GLN A 38 23.10 3.39 11.50
C GLN A 38 22.05 3.96 10.56
N ASN A 39 22.47 4.51 9.40
CA ASN A 39 21.55 5.15 8.42
C ASN A 39 21.08 4.21 7.30
N PHE A 40 21.78 3.08 7.05
CA PHE A 40 21.44 2.06 6.05
C PHE A 40 21.05 0.72 6.68
N ASN A 41 20.28 0.76 7.74
CA ASN A 41 19.63 -0.44 8.23
C ASN A 41 18.30 -0.68 7.46
N LEU A 42 18.35 -0.56 6.13
CA LEU A 42 17.37 -1.15 5.21
C LEU A 42 17.33 -2.69 5.37
N GLY A 43 18.33 -3.24 6.05
CA GLY A 43 18.58 -4.67 6.10
C GLY A 43 17.60 -5.52 6.90
N SER A 44 16.75 -4.94 7.77
CA SER A 44 15.85 -5.78 8.56
C SER A 44 14.57 -6.13 7.79
N PHE A 45 14.00 -5.19 7.05
CA PHE A 45 12.80 -5.43 6.26
C PHE A 45 13.11 -6.02 4.88
N SER A 46 14.23 -5.66 4.25
CA SER A 46 14.66 -6.21 2.95
C SER A 46 15.35 -7.58 3.07
N SER A 47 15.54 -8.12 4.29
CA SER A 47 15.92 -9.52 4.47
C SER A 47 14.75 -10.45 4.15
N ALA A 48 15.02 -11.66 3.70
CA ALA A 48 13.99 -12.68 3.48
C ALA A 48 13.14 -12.90 4.75
N ASP A 49 13.76 -12.91 5.92
CA ASP A 49 13.08 -13.04 7.21
C ASP A 49 12.16 -11.87 7.52
N GLY A 50 12.57 -10.63 7.21
CA GLY A 50 11.73 -9.44 7.44
C GLY A 50 10.52 -9.41 6.51
N GLN A 51 10.70 -9.84 5.26
CA GLN A 51 9.59 -9.96 4.31
C GLN A 51 8.62 -11.08 4.72
N SER A 52 9.13 -12.25 5.10
CA SER A 52 8.32 -13.36 5.63
C SER A 52 7.52 -12.91 6.84
N GLN A 53 8.14 -12.23 7.81
CA GLN A 53 7.44 -11.72 9.00
C GLN A 53 6.34 -10.70 8.66
N PHE A 54 6.57 -9.84 7.66
CA PHE A 54 5.55 -8.91 7.19
C PHE A 54 4.32 -9.66 6.64
N PHE A 55 4.52 -10.69 5.82
CA PHE A 55 3.41 -11.49 5.27
C PHE A 55 2.70 -12.29 6.35
N VAL A 56 3.43 -12.94 7.23
CA VAL A 56 2.87 -13.67 8.38
C VAL A 56 1.96 -12.75 9.20
N THR A 57 2.46 -11.57 9.57
CA THR A 57 1.65 -10.59 10.33
C THR A 57 0.45 -10.09 9.51
N THR A 58 0.61 -9.87 8.20
CA THR A 58 -0.50 -9.43 7.32
C THR A 58 -1.65 -10.42 7.32
N PHE A 59 -1.36 -11.71 7.09
CA PHE A 59 -2.41 -12.73 7.04
C PHE A 59 -2.97 -13.11 8.40
N ALA A 60 -2.17 -13.05 9.47
CA ALA A 60 -2.66 -13.26 10.84
C ALA A 60 -3.65 -12.16 11.26
N VAL A 61 -3.32 -10.89 11.03
CA VAL A 61 -4.22 -9.76 11.33
C VAL A 61 -5.48 -9.83 10.46
N MET A 62 -5.36 -10.20 9.18
CA MET A 62 -6.51 -10.41 8.29
C MET A 62 -7.45 -11.50 8.83
N GLY A 63 -6.90 -12.63 9.29
CA GLY A 63 -7.67 -13.68 9.93
C GLY A 63 -8.35 -13.23 11.23
N HIS A 64 -7.69 -12.37 12.00
CA HIS A 64 -8.24 -11.81 13.24
C HIS A 64 -9.42 -10.87 12.97
N ILE A 65 -9.30 -9.99 11.98
CA ILE A 65 -10.37 -9.09 11.56
C ILE A 65 -11.57 -9.89 11.04
N ALA A 66 -11.34 -10.84 10.14
CA ALA A 66 -12.39 -11.70 9.60
C ALA A 66 -13.13 -12.48 10.69
N LYS A 67 -12.44 -12.89 11.75
CA LYS A 67 -13.06 -13.60 12.90
C LYS A 67 -13.85 -12.68 13.82
N ALA A 68 -13.61 -11.37 13.82
CA ALA A 68 -14.22 -10.43 14.77
C ALA A 68 -15.75 -10.42 14.73
N LYS A 69 -16.36 -10.67 13.58
CA LYS A 69 -17.82 -10.80 13.41
C LYS A 69 -18.36 -12.19 13.78
N GLY A 70 -17.51 -13.08 14.30
CA GLY A 70 -17.90 -14.41 14.80
C GLY A 70 -17.62 -15.54 13.83
N VAL A 71 -18.04 -15.45 12.57
CA VAL A 71 -17.87 -16.51 11.55
C VAL A 71 -17.08 -15.97 10.37
N VAL A 72 -16.01 -16.68 10.02
CA VAL A 72 -15.24 -16.39 8.79
C VAL A 72 -15.96 -17.00 7.60
N THR A 73 -16.30 -16.18 6.62
CA THR A 73 -17.00 -16.59 5.41
C THR A 73 -16.07 -17.25 4.40
N SER A 74 -16.64 -18.04 3.49
CA SER A 74 -15.88 -18.61 2.35
C SER A 74 -15.31 -17.52 1.45
N GLN A 75 -15.98 -16.38 1.33
CA GLN A 75 -15.56 -15.25 0.54
C GLN A 75 -14.29 -14.59 1.11
N GLU A 76 -14.20 -14.39 2.42
CA GLU A 76 -13.00 -13.86 3.09
C GLU A 76 -11.80 -14.80 2.93
N ILE A 77 -12.02 -16.11 3.01
CA ILE A 77 -10.98 -17.12 2.75
C ILE A 77 -10.52 -17.03 1.28
N GLN A 78 -11.45 -16.88 0.35
CA GLN A 78 -11.15 -16.76 -1.07
C GLN A 78 -10.33 -15.50 -1.36
N ILE A 79 -10.65 -14.37 -0.72
CA ILE A 79 -9.89 -13.13 -0.87
C ILE A 79 -8.49 -13.25 -0.29
N ALA A 80 -8.35 -13.84 0.91
CA ALA A 80 -7.03 -14.11 1.46
C ALA A 80 -6.21 -14.99 0.50
N SER A 81 -6.82 -16.01 -0.11
CA SER A 81 -6.17 -16.85 -1.12
C SER A 81 -5.80 -16.06 -2.38
N MET A 82 -6.70 -15.22 -2.91
CA MET A 82 -6.40 -14.36 -4.07
C MET A 82 -5.26 -13.38 -3.79
N LEU A 83 -5.19 -12.83 -2.58
CA LEU A 83 -4.08 -11.97 -2.17
C LEU A 83 -2.76 -12.73 -2.12
N MET A 84 -2.76 -13.98 -1.61
CA MET A 84 -1.58 -14.84 -1.66
C MET A 84 -1.13 -15.10 -3.11
N ASP A 85 -2.08 -15.32 -4.03
CA ASP A 85 -1.80 -15.52 -5.46
C ASP A 85 -1.24 -14.23 -6.11
N GLN A 86 -1.84 -13.07 -5.84
CA GLN A 86 -1.37 -11.77 -6.33
C GLN A 86 0.02 -11.42 -5.81
N MET A 87 0.35 -11.84 -4.60
CA MET A 87 1.69 -11.72 -4.02
C MET A 87 2.66 -12.79 -4.50
N GLY A 88 2.24 -13.72 -5.37
CA GLY A 88 3.08 -14.81 -5.87
C GLY A 88 3.57 -15.76 -4.76
N LEU A 89 2.86 -15.87 -3.64
CA LEU A 89 3.23 -16.78 -2.57
C LEU A 89 3.00 -18.22 -2.99
N GLN A 90 4.05 -19.02 -3.02
CA GLN A 90 4.02 -20.42 -3.41
C GLN A 90 4.75 -21.29 -2.36
N GLY A 91 4.49 -22.59 -2.39
CA GLY A 91 5.17 -23.57 -1.53
C GLY A 91 5.09 -23.20 -0.05
N GLU A 92 6.22 -23.17 0.62
CA GLU A 92 6.34 -22.92 2.05
C GLU A 92 5.81 -21.52 2.46
N ALA A 93 6.10 -20.48 1.67
CA ALA A 93 5.62 -19.12 1.99
C ALA A 93 4.09 -19.02 1.97
N ARG A 94 3.42 -19.74 1.04
CA ARG A 94 1.96 -19.83 1.01
C ARG A 94 1.41 -20.58 2.22
N GLN A 95 2.05 -21.68 2.59
CA GLN A 95 1.66 -22.45 3.77
C GLN A 95 1.77 -21.60 5.04
N GLN A 96 2.87 -20.90 5.24
CA GLN A 96 3.08 -19.98 6.37
C GLN A 96 1.98 -18.90 6.42
N ALA A 97 1.61 -18.31 5.28
CA ALA A 97 0.54 -17.31 5.21
C ALA A 97 -0.83 -17.92 5.58
N GLN A 98 -1.12 -19.13 5.13
CA GLN A 98 -2.37 -19.85 5.50
C GLN A 98 -2.42 -20.23 6.98
N GLU A 99 -1.30 -20.66 7.55
CA GLU A 99 -1.18 -20.94 8.98
C GLU A 99 -1.34 -19.65 9.79
N ALA A 100 -0.69 -18.58 9.40
CA ALA A 100 -0.85 -17.27 10.04
C ALA A 100 -2.31 -16.79 10.03
N PHE A 101 -3.01 -16.92 8.90
CA PHE A 101 -4.44 -16.58 8.82
C PHE A 101 -5.28 -17.42 9.78
N ARG A 102 -4.95 -18.71 9.95
CA ARG A 102 -5.61 -19.59 10.93
C ARG A 102 -5.31 -19.18 12.38
N ASP A 103 -4.05 -18.87 12.68
CA ASP A 103 -3.62 -18.46 14.02
C ASP A 103 -4.25 -17.13 14.43
N GLY A 104 -4.36 -16.17 13.50
CA GLY A 104 -5.06 -14.91 13.73
C GLY A 104 -6.51 -15.05 14.14
N LYS A 105 -7.19 -16.15 13.77
CA LYS A 105 -8.59 -16.43 14.17
C LYS A 105 -8.75 -16.86 15.63
N ARG A 106 -7.67 -17.11 16.33
CA ARG A 106 -7.72 -17.51 17.75
C ARG A 106 -8.16 -16.33 18.62
N SER A 107 -8.93 -16.61 19.65
CA SER A 107 -9.43 -15.58 20.58
C SER A 107 -8.32 -14.95 21.42
N ASP A 108 -7.21 -15.67 21.62
CA ASP A 108 -6.03 -15.25 22.38
C ASP A 108 -4.93 -14.63 21.51
N TYR A 109 -5.22 -14.31 20.23
CA TYR A 109 -4.24 -13.72 19.32
C TYR A 109 -3.77 -12.34 19.82
N PRO A 110 -2.46 -12.14 20.04
CA PRO A 110 -1.93 -10.93 20.68
C PRO A 110 -1.77 -9.77 19.67
N LEU A 111 -2.90 -9.28 19.14
CA LEU A 111 -2.97 -8.31 18.04
C LEU A 111 -2.04 -7.11 18.24
N GLU A 112 -2.13 -6.43 19.40
CA GLU A 112 -1.36 -5.21 19.65
C GLU A 112 0.15 -5.46 19.69
N GLN A 113 0.55 -6.59 20.24
CA GLN A 113 1.97 -6.96 20.31
C GLN A 113 2.53 -7.23 18.91
N GLU A 114 1.78 -7.94 18.06
CA GLU A 114 2.18 -8.25 16.69
C GLU A 114 2.22 -6.98 15.82
N LEU A 115 1.27 -6.06 15.99
CA LEU A 115 1.30 -4.76 15.30
C LEU A 115 2.48 -3.90 15.76
N GLN A 116 2.83 -3.91 17.05
CA GLN A 116 4.03 -3.22 17.54
C GLN A 116 5.32 -3.81 16.98
N LYS A 117 5.41 -5.14 16.84
CA LYS A 117 6.53 -5.79 16.16
C LYS A 117 6.63 -5.36 14.70
N LEU A 118 5.49 -5.29 14.00
CA LEU A 118 5.42 -4.80 12.63
C LEU A 118 5.91 -3.37 12.50
N VAL A 119 5.44 -2.44 13.36
CA VAL A 119 5.90 -1.04 13.36
C VAL A 119 7.40 -0.95 13.54
N LYS A 120 7.98 -1.74 14.45
CA LYS A 120 9.43 -1.83 14.66
C LYS A 120 10.14 -2.43 13.45
N LEU A 121 9.58 -3.46 12.83
CA LEU A 121 10.13 -4.13 11.64
C LEU A 121 10.24 -3.17 10.45
N VAL A 122 9.18 -2.43 10.16
CA VAL A 122 9.14 -1.44 9.08
C VAL A 122 9.71 -0.08 9.51
N ARG A 123 10.15 0.06 10.78
CA ARG A 123 10.75 1.28 11.36
C ARG A 123 9.90 2.54 11.21
N GLY A 124 8.60 2.38 11.40
CA GLY A 124 7.64 3.47 11.32
C GLY A 124 7.52 4.09 9.92
N ARG A 125 7.96 3.40 8.87
CA ARG A 125 7.74 3.86 7.49
C ARG A 125 6.24 3.90 7.19
N SER A 126 5.72 5.11 7.11
CA SER A 126 4.28 5.36 6.95
C SER A 126 3.71 4.78 5.66
N ASP A 127 4.50 4.74 4.57
CA ASP A 127 4.12 4.12 3.31
C ASP A 127 3.88 2.61 3.43
N MET A 128 4.75 1.91 4.17
CA MET A 128 4.60 0.47 4.42
C MET A 128 3.46 0.16 5.38
N LEU A 129 3.27 0.98 6.41
CA LEU A 129 2.14 0.85 7.34
C LEU A 129 0.81 1.14 6.65
N GLN A 130 0.77 2.14 5.75
CA GLN A 130 -0.40 2.43 4.95
C GLN A 130 -0.73 1.26 4.01
N MET A 131 0.27 0.70 3.33
CA MET A 131 0.08 -0.48 2.47
C MET A 131 -0.42 -1.69 3.26
N PHE A 132 0.14 -1.93 4.46
CA PHE A 132 -0.36 -2.97 5.35
C PHE A 132 -1.84 -2.76 5.69
N LEU A 133 -2.23 -1.53 6.04
CA LEU A 133 -3.63 -1.20 6.35
C LEU A 133 -4.53 -1.40 5.12
N GLU A 134 -4.10 -0.99 3.93
CA GLU A 134 -4.83 -1.19 2.67
C GLU A 134 -5.02 -2.68 2.34
N LEU A 135 -4.05 -3.54 2.67
CA LEU A 135 -4.19 -4.99 2.56
C LEU A 135 -5.26 -5.54 3.52
N GLN A 136 -5.32 -5.04 4.76
CA GLN A 136 -6.38 -5.43 5.69
C GLN A 136 -7.76 -5.03 5.15
N MET A 137 -7.86 -3.81 4.62
CA MET A 137 -9.11 -3.32 4.04
C MET A 137 -9.57 -4.15 2.84
N SER A 138 -8.64 -4.66 2.01
CA SER A 138 -9.00 -5.54 0.89
C SER A 138 -9.66 -6.84 1.33
N GLY A 139 -9.32 -7.35 2.52
CA GLY A 139 -9.97 -8.51 3.12
C GLY A 139 -11.39 -8.23 3.63
N VAL A 140 -11.58 -7.06 4.20
CA VAL A 140 -12.85 -6.62 4.82
C VAL A 140 -13.90 -6.22 3.77
N PHE A 141 -13.48 -5.56 2.69
CA PHE A 141 -14.37 -5.11 1.61
C PHE A 141 -14.73 -6.19 0.57
N ALA A 142 -14.59 -7.42 0.93
CA ALA A 142 -14.84 -8.56 0.07
C ALA A 142 -16.21 -8.55 -0.61
N ASP A 143 -17.22 -8.16 0.12
CA ASP A 143 -18.63 -8.12 -0.29
C ASP A 143 -19.12 -6.70 -0.68
N GLY A 144 -18.23 -5.69 -0.61
CA GLY A 144 -18.52 -4.30 -0.93
C GLY A 144 -19.21 -3.53 0.20
N ILE A 145 -19.46 -4.15 1.34
CA ILE A 145 -20.10 -3.55 2.53
C ILE A 145 -19.18 -3.79 3.74
N ILE A 146 -18.85 -2.72 4.46
CA ILE A 146 -18.12 -2.87 5.73
C ILE A 146 -19.10 -3.16 6.85
N ASP A 147 -18.96 -4.30 7.50
CA ASP A 147 -19.61 -4.57 8.78
C ASP A 147 -19.09 -3.58 9.85
N PRO A 148 -19.97 -3.04 10.73
CA PRO A 148 -19.54 -2.14 11.80
C PRO A 148 -18.45 -2.72 12.72
N VAL A 149 -18.46 -4.02 12.98
CA VAL A 149 -17.44 -4.70 13.80
C VAL A 149 -16.10 -4.73 13.07
N GLU A 150 -16.10 -5.03 11.77
CA GLU A 150 -14.91 -5.02 10.96
C GLU A 150 -14.31 -3.60 10.85
N ARG A 151 -15.17 -2.58 10.71
CA ARG A 151 -14.76 -1.18 10.73
C ARG A 151 -14.05 -0.82 12.03
N GLN A 152 -14.63 -1.19 13.18
CA GLN A 152 -13.98 -0.98 14.49
C GLN A 152 -12.61 -1.67 14.58
N MET A 153 -12.51 -2.89 14.02
CA MET A 153 -11.23 -3.61 14.00
C MET A 153 -10.19 -2.92 13.11
N ILE A 154 -10.57 -2.45 11.92
CA ILE A 154 -9.68 -1.65 11.05
C ILE A 154 -9.21 -0.38 11.77
N GLU A 155 -10.11 0.33 12.46
CA GLU A 155 -9.76 1.52 13.23
C GLU A 155 -8.83 1.18 14.41
N ARG A 156 -9.05 0.06 15.09
CA ARG A 156 -8.16 -0.44 16.16
C ARG A 156 -6.77 -0.75 15.63
N VAL A 157 -6.69 -1.48 14.51
CA VAL A 157 -5.43 -1.79 13.82
C VAL A 157 -4.73 -0.49 13.41
N GLY A 158 -5.43 0.43 12.76
CA GLY A 158 -4.84 1.68 12.31
C GLY A 158 -4.30 2.55 13.46
N ARG A 159 -5.03 2.65 14.58
CA ARG A 159 -4.52 3.34 15.79
C ARG A 159 -3.27 2.67 16.36
N ALA A 160 -3.23 1.34 16.40
CA ALA A 160 -2.05 0.60 16.86
C ALA A 160 -0.83 0.79 15.93
N LEU A 161 -1.06 1.05 14.65
CA LEU A 161 -0.02 1.41 13.67
C LEU A 161 0.42 2.88 13.77
N GLY A 162 -0.27 3.71 14.56
CA GLY A 162 0.06 5.12 14.77
C GLY A 162 -0.67 6.11 13.85
N PHE A 163 -1.72 5.69 13.14
CA PHE A 163 -2.55 6.61 12.36
C PHE A 163 -3.49 7.42 13.26
N SER A 164 -3.64 8.71 12.95
CA SER A 164 -4.66 9.54 13.59
C SER A 164 -6.08 9.13 13.12
N GLN A 165 -7.10 9.47 13.90
CA GLN A 165 -8.49 9.20 13.52
C GLN A 165 -8.84 9.85 12.16
N ILE A 166 -8.37 11.08 11.94
CA ILE A 166 -8.61 11.82 10.69
C ILE A 166 -7.95 11.12 9.50
N ASP A 167 -6.73 10.60 9.66
CA ASP A 167 -6.04 9.88 8.59
C ASP A 167 -6.71 8.54 8.29
N LEU A 168 -7.20 7.84 9.31
CA LEU A 168 -7.96 6.59 9.14
C LEU A 168 -9.25 6.81 8.36
N GLU A 169 -10.03 7.82 8.73
CA GLU A 169 -11.26 8.17 8.01
C GLU A 169 -10.98 8.51 6.54
N ARG A 170 -9.90 9.25 6.26
CA ARG A 170 -9.47 9.54 4.89
C ARG A 170 -9.07 8.28 4.11
N VAL A 171 -8.32 7.37 4.74
CA VAL A 171 -7.90 6.12 4.10
C VAL A 171 -9.11 5.25 3.81
N ILE A 172 -10.05 5.12 4.75
CA ILE A 172 -11.28 4.35 4.58
C ILE A 172 -12.14 4.96 3.46
N ALA A 173 -12.41 6.27 3.51
CA ALA A 173 -13.21 6.96 2.50
C ALA A 173 -12.62 6.85 1.08
N ARG A 174 -11.28 6.92 0.98
CA ARG A 174 -10.58 6.72 -0.29
C ARG A 174 -10.73 5.28 -0.79
N TRP A 175 -10.58 4.29 0.09
CA TRP A 175 -10.75 2.89 -0.26
C TRP A 175 -12.18 2.58 -0.74
N GLU A 176 -13.19 3.07 -0.04
CA GLU A 176 -14.59 2.94 -0.47
C GLU A 176 -14.83 3.54 -1.85
N ALA A 177 -14.25 4.72 -2.12
CA ALA A 177 -14.34 5.36 -3.43
C ALA A 177 -13.65 4.52 -4.51
N GLU A 178 -12.49 3.95 -4.22
CA GLU A 178 -11.73 3.10 -5.13
C GLU A 178 -12.51 1.83 -5.48
N MET A 179 -13.11 1.16 -4.50
CA MET A 179 -13.91 -0.03 -4.74
C MET A 179 -15.14 0.28 -5.61
N ARG A 180 -15.87 1.38 -5.32
CA ARG A 180 -16.99 1.82 -6.18
C ARG A 180 -16.53 2.14 -7.60
N PHE A 181 -15.37 2.78 -7.75
CA PHE A 181 -14.81 3.12 -9.05
C PHE A 181 -14.43 1.87 -9.85
N GLN A 182 -13.82 0.86 -9.21
CA GLN A 182 -13.50 -0.42 -9.83
C GLN A 182 -14.74 -1.20 -10.25
N GLN A 183 -15.74 -1.30 -9.37
CA GLN A 183 -17.00 -2.01 -9.67
C GLN A 183 -17.70 -1.43 -10.90
N ARG A 184 -17.76 -0.10 -11.02
CA ARG A 184 -18.36 0.56 -12.18
C ARG A 184 -17.58 0.30 -13.47
N ARG A 185 -16.27 0.24 -13.41
CA ARG A 185 -15.46 -0.11 -14.58
C ARG A 185 -15.69 -1.55 -15.05
N GLN A 186 -15.86 -2.49 -14.12
CA GLN A 186 -16.10 -3.90 -14.43
C GLN A 186 -17.53 -4.15 -14.93
N SER A 187 -18.51 -3.42 -14.45
CA SER A 187 -19.93 -3.56 -14.84
C SER A 187 -20.26 -2.95 -16.21
N GLY A 188 -19.27 -2.61 -17.05
CA GLY A 188 -19.51 -2.23 -18.45
C GLY A 188 -19.70 -0.73 -18.70
N GLY A 189 -19.19 0.11 -17.83
CA GLY A 189 -18.98 1.53 -18.12
C GLY A 189 -17.93 1.70 -19.22
N HIS A 190 -18.26 1.28 -20.42
CA HIS A 190 -17.41 1.44 -21.61
C HIS A 190 -17.37 2.95 -21.92
N TRP A 191 -16.30 3.59 -21.52
CA TRP A 191 -15.93 4.91 -21.99
C TRP A 191 -15.48 4.82 -23.44
N SER A 192 -16.41 4.44 -24.34
CA SER A 192 -16.17 4.51 -25.77
C SER A 192 -16.10 5.99 -26.15
N HIS A 193 -14.96 6.39 -26.69
CA HIS A 193 -14.84 7.52 -27.57
C HIS A 193 -16.05 7.52 -28.51
N ARG A 194 -17.00 8.40 -28.28
CA ARG A 194 -18.06 8.65 -29.24
C ARG A 194 -17.69 9.86 -30.10
N GLY A 195 -16.87 9.56 -31.09
CA GLY A 195 -16.96 10.28 -32.34
C GLY A 195 -18.02 9.60 -33.19
N ALA A 196 -18.99 10.40 -33.66
CA ALA A 196 -19.89 10.18 -34.78
C ALA A 196 -21.05 9.18 -34.66
N GLU A 197 -22.26 9.77 -34.73
CA GLU A 197 -23.48 9.34 -35.41
C GLU A 197 -24.03 7.93 -35.21
N GLY A 198 -25.23 7.88 -34.66
CA GLY A 198 -26.09 6.69 -34.65
C GLY A 198 -27.30 6.86 -33.76
N ASN A 199 -28.40 7.34 -34.36
CA ASN A 199 -29.73 7.49 -33.80
C ASN A 199 -30.24 6.16 -33.20
N SER A 200 -30.58 6.10 -31.90
CA SER A 200 -31.49 5.10 -31.37
C SER A 200 -32.23 5.61 -30.13
N TYR A 201 -33.52 5.71 -30.25
CA TYR A 201 -34.50 5.98 -29.22
C TYR A 201 -34.41 4.97 -28.06
N SER A 202 -34.14 5.46 -26.84
CA SER A 202 -34.62 4.84 -25.61
C SER A 202 -34.54 5.86 -24.47
N GLY A 203 -35.67 6.35 -24.04
CA GLY A 203 -35.84 7.52 -23.17
C GLY A 203 -35.71 7.28 -21.66
N SER A 204 -34.99 6.25 -21.21
CA SER A 204 -34.82 5.94 -19.77
C SER A 204 -33.35 5.89 -19.31
N SER A 205 -32.40 5.82 -20.22
CA SER A 205 -30.98 5.59 -19.88
C SER A 205 -30.14 6.85 -19.64
N SER A 206 -30.65 8.04 -19.97
CA SER A 206 -29.86 9.28 -19.92
C SER A 206 -29.62 9.80 -18.51
N ARG A 207 -30.56 9.61 -17.59
CA ARG A 207 -30.44 10.04 -16.18
C ARG A 207 -29.50 9.12 -15.41
N ASP A 208 -29.65 7.81 -15.57
CA ASP A 208 -28.82 6.82 -14.91
C ASP A 208 -27.34 6.91 -15.35
N HIS A 209 -27.12 7.20 -16.65
CA HIS A 209 -25.78 7.46 -17.18
C HIS A 209 -25.14 8.75 -16.64
N TYR A 210 -25.93 9.82 -16.50
CA TYR A 210 -25.43 11.08 -15.97
C TYR A 210 -25.10 10.99 -14.48
N GLU A 211 -25.94 10.35 -13.67
CA GLU A 211 -25.68 10.12 -12.25
C GLU A 211 -24.49 9.18 -12.03
N SER A 212 -24.37 8.13 -12.84
CA SER A 212 -23.23 7.21 -12.79
C SER A 212 -21.91 7.91 -13.13
N SER A 213 -21.87 8.77 -14.14
CA SER A 213 -20.66 9.54 -14.50
C SER A 213 -20.28 10.55 -13.42
N LYS A 214 -21.25 11.27 -12.84
CA LYS A 214 -21.04 12.23 -11.76
C LYS A 214 -20.48 11.56 -10.49
N GLN A 215 -21.00 10.38 -10.15
CA GLN A 215 -20.49 9.60 -9.03
C GLN A 215 -19.08 9.07 -9.30
N SER A 216 -18.80 8.59 -10.53
CA SER A 216 -17.46 8.15 -10.91
C SER A 216 -16.43 9.28 -10.83
N LEU A 217 -16.81 10.48 -11.21
CA LEU A 217 -16.00 11.68 -11.08
C LEU A 217 -15.76 12.04 -9.59
N SER A 218 -16.80 11.97 -8.75
CA SER A 218 -16.66 12.18 -7.30
C SER A 218 -15.71 11.18 -6.66
N ASP A 219 -15.82 9.91 -7.04
CA ASP A 219 -14.91 8.86 -6.54
C ASP A 219 -13.47 9.09 -7.03
N ALA A 220 -13.28 9.59 -8.26
CA ALA A 220 -11.95 9.94 -8.78
C ALA A 220 -11.29 11.08 -7.97
N TYR A 221 -12.04 12.12 -7.56
CA TYR A 221 -11.53 13.16 -6.67
C TYR A 221 -11.12 12.61 -5.31
N LYS A 222 -11.91 11.73 -4.72
CA LYS A 222 -11.59 11.06 -3.45
C LYS A 222 -10.34 10.18 -3.58
N LEU A 223 -10.18 9.47 -4.70
CA LEU A 223 -8.99 8.67 -5.01
C LEU A 223 -7.72 9.52 -5.01
N LEU A 224 -7.77 10.72 -5.57
CA LEU A 224 -6.68 11.68 -5.52
C LEU A 224 -6.55 12.40 -4.17
N ASN A 225 -7.47 12.16 -3.22
CA ASN A 225 -7.55 12.82 -1.91
C ASN A 225 -7.62 14.34 -2.02
N ILE A 226 -8.58 14.83 -2.82
CA ILE A 226 -8.92 16.24 -3.04
C ILE A 226 -10.43 16.44 -3.18
N GLU A 227 -10.87 17.66 -2.98
CA GLU A 227 -12.24 18.08 -3.19
C GLU A 227 -12.52 18.37 -4.68
N ALA A 228 -13.78 18.26 -5.08
CA ALA A 228 -14.20 18.59 -6.45
C ALA A 228 -13.99 20.09 -6.79
N SER A 229 -13.91 20.95 -5.78
CA SER A 229 -13.62 22.39 -5.90
C SER A 229 -12.13 22.71 -6.10
N ALA A 230 -11.23 21.73 -5.99
CA ALA A 230 -9.79 21.94 -6.14
C ALA A 230 -9.44 22.50 -7.52
N THR A 231 -8.46 23.39 -7.57
CA THR A 231 -7.93 23.95 -8.83
C THR A 231 -7.19 22.89 -9.66
N ASP A 232 -7.03 23.13 -10.95
CA ASP A 232 -6.27 22.23 -11.84
C ASP A 232 -4.84 22.01 -11.39
N GLN A 233 -4.21 23.04 -10.78
CA GLN A 233 -2.88 22.92 -10.22
C GLN A 233 -2.86 21.98 -8.99
N GLU A 234 -3.89 22.05 -8.16
CA GLU A 234 -4.04 21.15 -7.00
C GLU A 234 -4.31 19.72 -7.45
N VAL A 235 -5.13 19.52 -8.50
CA VAL A 235 -5.34 18.20 -9.12
C VAL A 235 -4.01 17.61 -9.60
N LYS A 236 -3.21 18.36 -10.37
CA LYS A 236 -1.89 17.93 -10.84
C LYS A 236 -0.92 17.63 -9.69
N ARG A 237 -0.97 18.45 -8.63
CA ARG A 237 -0.13 18.24 -7.43
C ARG A 237 -0.55 16.98 -6.68
N ALA A 238 -1.85 16.77 -6.51
CA ALA A 238 -2.42 15.60 -5.84
C ALA A 238 -2.06 14.32 -6.60
N TYR A 239 -2.25 14.29 -7.92
CA TYR A 239 -1.84 13.17 -8.78
C TYR A 239 -0.36 12.83 -8.60
N ARG A 240 0.54 13.83 -8.69
CA ARG A 240 1.97 13.61 -8.51
C ARG A 240 2.32 13.08 -7.11
N ARG A 241 1.63 13.56 -6.08
CA ARG A 241 1.80 13.07 -4.70
C ARG A 241 1.38 11.62 -4.58
N GLN A 242 0.16 11.26 -5.04
CA GLN A 242 -0.38 9.90 -4.98
C GLN A 242 0.48 8.94 -5.82
N MET A 243 0.83 9.33 -7.04
CA MET A 243 1.72 8.53 -7.89
C MET A 243 3.09 8.33 -7.24
N SER A 244 3.64 9.36 -6.58
CA SER A 244 4.92 9.24 -5.88
C SER A 244 4.87 8.29 -4.68
N GLN A 245 3.72 8.16 -4.03
CA GLN A 245 3.53 7.25 -2.89
C GLN A 245 3.35 5.79 -3.33
N HIS A 246 2.71 5.56 -4.48
CA HIS A 246 2.33 4.23 -4.96
C HIS A 246 3.11 3.76 -6.19
N HIS A 247 4.09 4.56 -6.68
CA HIS A 247 4.89 4.17 -7.84
C HIS A 247 5.76 2.94 -7.52
N PRO A 248 5.67 1.86 -8.32
CA PRO A 248 6.38 0.61 -8.04
C PRO A 248 7.89 0.81 -7.84
N ASP A 249 8.57 1.58 -8.71
CA ASP A 249 10.01 1.81 -8.62
C ASP A 249 10.42 2.52 -7.32
N LYS A 250 9.60 3.47 -6.85
CA LYS A 250 9.86 4.16 -5.58
C LYS A 250 9.63 3.25 -4.37
N LEU A 251 8.63 2.38 -4.46
CA LEU A 251 8.37 1.41 -3.40
C LEU A 251 9.45 0.32 -3.35
N VAL A 252 9.92 -0.15 -4.52
CA VAL A 252 11.06 -1.07 -4.61
C VAL A 252 12.33 -0.46 -4.01
N SER A 253 12.65 0.79 -4.36
CA SER A 253 13.82 1.49 -3.79
C SER A 253 13.72 1.68 -2.28
N LYS A 254 12.50 1.67 -1.73
CA LYS A 254 12.22 1.70 -0.29
C LYS A 254 12.15 0.30 0.34
N GLY A 255 12.42 -0.76 -0.42
CA GLY A 255 12.45 -2.14 0.07
C GLY A 255 11.08 -2.84 0.05
N LEU A 256 10.15 -2.42 -0.83
CA LEU A 256 8.92 -3.16 -1.06
C LEU A 256 9.27 -4.60 -1.47
N PRO A 257 8.68 -5.62 -0.84
CA PRO A 257 8.85 -6.99 -1.29
C PRO A 257 8.47 -7.15 -2.77
N PRO A 258 9.24 -7.90 -3.57
CA PRO A 258 8.92 -8.14 -4.98
C PRO A 258 7.49 -8.67 -5.19
N GLN A 259 7.01 -9.46 -4.24
CA GLN A 259 5.67 -10.05 -4.23
C GLN A 259 4.54 -8.98 -4.19
N MET A 260 4.82 -7.78 -3.69
CA MET A 260 3.85 -6.69 -3.63
C MET A 260 3.91 -5.75 -4.83
N LEU A 261 4.80 -5.99 -5.78
CA LEU A 261 5.00 -5.13 -6.95
C LEU A 261 3.75 -5.04 -7.83
N GLU A 262 3.06 -6.15 -8.02
CA GLU A 262 1.82 -6.19 -8.83
C GLU A 262 0.68 -5.40 -8.18
N LEU A 263 0.56 -5.45 -6.86
CA LEU A 263 -0.39 -4.62 -6.11
C LEU A 263 -0.09 -3.13 -6.26
N ALA A 264 1.20 -2.77 -6.18
CA ALA A 264 1.64 -1.39 -6.37
C ALA A 264 1.37 -0.89 -7.80
N LYS A 265 1.61 -1.73 -8.82
CA LYS A 265 1.29 -1.41 -10.23
C LYS A 265 -0.20 -1.17 -10.43
N LYS A 266 -1.04 -2.08 -9.90
CA LYS A 266 -2.49 -1.94 -9.97
C LYS A 266 -2.96 -0.62 -9.35
N LYS A 267 -2.44 -0.29 -8.17
CA LYS A 267 -2.76 0.97 -7.48
C LYS A 267 -2.34 2.20 -8.28
N ALA A 268 -1.13 2.18 -8.86
CA ALA A 268 -0.66 3.26 -9.72
C ALA A 268 -1.54 3.45 -10.97
N GLN A 269 -2.00 2.36 -11.59
CA GLN A 269 -2.93 2.41 -12.73
C GLN A 269 -4.27 3.04 -12.35
N GLU A 270 -4.81 2.73 -11.17
CA GLU A 270 -6.06 3.30 -10.68
C GLU A 270 -5.95 4.80 -10.43
N ILE A 271 -4.84 5.23 -9.82
CA ILE A 271 -4.53 6.66 -9.62
C ILE A 271 -4.42 7.38 -10.97
N GLN A 272 -3.79 6.77 -11.97
CA GLN A 272 -3.68 7.32 -13.31
C GLN A 272 -5.05 7.46 -13.96
N HIS A 273 -5.88 6.42 -13.92
CA HIS A 273 -7.24 6.46 -14.48
C HIS A 273 -8.12 7.53 -13.84
N ALA A 274 -8.04 7.67 -12.52
CA ALA A 274 -8.78 8.72 -11.82
C ALA A 274 -8.35 10.12 -12.28
N TYR A 275 -7.05 10.34 -12.45
CA TYR A 275 -6.52 11.60 -12.97
C TYR A 275 -6.97 11.87 -14.42
N GLU A 276 -6.91 10.88 -15.29
CA GLU A 276 -7.33 11.00 -16.69
C GLU A 276 -8.81 11.33 -16.80
N LEU A 277 -9.66 10.71 -15.97
CA LEU A 277 -11.09 11.03 -15.91
C LEU A 277 -11.32 12.49 -15.51
N ILE A 278 -10.68 12.97 -14.45
CA ILE A 278 -10.80 14.37 -14.01
C ILE A 278 -10.27 15.32 -15.08
N LYS A 279 -9.12 14.97 -15.69
CA LYS A 279 -8.50 15.76 -16.76
C LYS A 279 -9.44 15.93 -17.95
N GLN A 280 -10.08 14.84 -18.39
CA GLN A 280 -11.03 14.85 -19.51
C GLN A 280 -12.27 15.69 -19.18
N GLU A 281 -12.88 15.49 -18.01
CA GLU A 281 -14.07 16.21 -17.60
C GLU A 281 -13.85 17.72 -17.47
N ARG A 282 -12.67 18.14 -17.00
CA ARG A 282 -12.31 19.56 -16.87
C ARG A 282 -11.71 20.17 -18.12
N GLY A 283 -11.48 19.41 -19.17
CA GLY A 283 -10.76 19.89 -20.36
C GLY A 283 -9.33 20.35 -20.06
N MET A 284 -8.66 19.79 -19.06
CA MET A 284 -7.29 20.15 -18.66
C MET A 284 -6.27 19.73 -19.73
N ARG A 285 -5.32 20.62 -20.05
CA ARG A 285 -4.19 20.34 -20.94
C ARG A 285 -2.99 19.77 -20.22
#